data_bfa1f2572aa24240accd82bba3b90000
#
_entry.id   bfa1f2572aa24240accd82bba3b90000
#
_cell.length_a   1.000
_cell.length_b   1.000
_cell.length_c   1.000
_cell.angle_alpha   90.00
_cell.angle_beta   90.00
_cell.angle_gamma   90.00
#
_symmetry.space_group_name_H-M   'P 1'
#
loop_
_entity.id
_entity.type
_entity.pdbx_description
1 polymer ?
#
loop_
_entity_poly.entity_id
_entity_poly.type
_entity_poly.pdbx_seq_one_letter_code
_entity_poly.pdbx_strand_id
1 'polypeptide(L)'
;MATPDEKVEKYLKSLNIKVRKTQVCDFCAFEGNITIVNSSYSYKHNNQLICKDCAHDTIREELKLQGFDKAIFRNLKNTLEKTGSLEKTLSVLDPHFDPIKNRNLTLFDRTKKSKHIIPPVDMKRLKIPKDFKQVLLESGNTKLLPVQYLAIKEGLLKGEDLLVVSATGSGKTLVGELAGITEALKGKKFVFLTPLVALANQKYRDFKKKYSKLGLKVAIKVGRNRVKAKGELNFPDSDVSKADIVVATYEGIDYLLRNGNSSTLTNLGVVLIDEIHMIDDEDRGTRLNGLIKRIKHLYPKTQLIGLSATVKNPEFLADEFAMKLVKYD
;
A
#
# COMPACT_ATOMS: atom_id res chain seq x y z
N MET A 1 -15.59 22.62 55.44
CA MET A 1 -14.53 21.81 56.08
C MET A 1 -13.32 21.84 55.17
N ALA A 2 -12.15 22.21 55.74
CA ALA A 2 -10.92 22.26 54.93
C ALA A 2 -10.55 20.84 54.43
N THR A 3 -10.09 20.73 53.19
CA THR A 3 -9.64 19.47 52.63
C THR A 3 -8.41 18.93 53.39
N PRO A 4 -8.11 17.63 53.36
CA PRO A 4 -6.92 17.05 54.02
C PRO A 4 -5.65 17.82 53.61
N ASP A 5 -5.52 18.22 52.36
CA ASP A 5 -4.38 18.99 51.83
C ASP A 5 -4.24 20.36 52.48
N GLU A 6 -5.33 21.09 52.71
CA GLU A 6 -5.30 22.40 53.36
C GLU A 6 -4.85 22.30 54.81
N LYS A 7 -5.23 21.22 55.53
CA LYS A 7 -4.78 20.98 56.88
C LYS A 7 -3.28 20.69 56.97
N VAL A 8 -2.77 19.86 56.05
CA VAL A 8 -1.35 19.53 55.95
C VAL A 8 -0.53 20.77 55.57
N GLU A 9 -1.00 21.57 54.62
CA GLU A 9 -0.34 22.80 54.23
C GLU A 9 -0.26 23.82 55.38
N LYS A 10 -1.34 23.94 56.16
CA LYS A 10 -1.39 24.80 57.31
C LYS A 10 -0.44 24.35 58.43
N TYR A 11 -0.35 23.02 58.64
CA TYR A 11 0.58 22.45 59.60
C TYR A 11 2.05 22.65 59.18
N LEU A 12 2.39 22.41 57.93
CA LEU A 12 3.74 22.61 57.42
C LEU A 12 4.16 24.09 57.44
N LYS A 13 3.24 25.02 57.17
CA LYS A 13 3.48 26.46 57.34
C LYS A 13 3.73 26.87 58.79
N SER A 14 3.07 26.22 59.75
CA SER A 14 3.32 26.48 61.18
C SER A 14 4.71 26.03 61.64
N LEU A 15 5.34 25.11 60.91
CA LEU A 15 6.71 24.65 61.13
C LEU A 15 7.75 25.41 60.29
N ASN A 16 7.35 26.56 59.68
CA ASN A 16 8.21 27.38 58.79
C ASN A 16 8.73 26.64 57.57
N ILE A 17 8.06 25.56 57.15
CA ILE A 17 8.41 24.78 55.97
C ILE A 17 7.73 25.39 54.76
N LYS A 18 8.52 25.82 53.73
CA LYS A 18 8.00 26.31 52.46
C LYS A 18 7.50 25.15 51.62
N VAL A 19 6.18 25.03 51.47
CA VAL A 19 5.54 24.05 50.61
C VAL A 19 5.57 24.56 49.18
N ARG A 20 6.14 23.80 48.26
CA ARG A 20 6.00 24.01 46.83
C ARG A 20 5.08 22.93 46.27
N LYS A 21 4.02 23.33 45.58
CA LYS A 21 3.19 22.39 44.84
C LYS A 21 3.97 21.97 43.59
N THR A 22 4.31 20.69 43.52
CA THR A 22 4.95 20.07 42.34
C THR A 22 3.98 19.05 41.78
N GLN A 23 3.92 18.98 40.47
CA GLN A 23 3.15 17.93 39.80
C GLN A 23 4.01 16.67 39.75
N VAL A 24 3.40 15.53 39.98
CA VAL A 24 4.02 14.19 39.91
C VAL A 24 3.39 13.40 38.78
N CYS A 25 4.13 12.42 38.25
CA CYS A 25 3.60 11.49 37.27
C CYS A 25 2.59 10.57 37.95
N ASP A 26 1.34 10.56 37.48
CA ASP A 26 0.28 9.76 38.07
C ASP A 26 0.53 8.25 37.97
N PHE A 27 1.12 7.79 36.89
CA PHE A 27 1.46 6.37 36.70
C PHE A 27 2.54 5.92 37.70
N CYS A 28 3.60 6.70 37.86
CA CYS A 28 4.61 6.41 38.89
C CYS A 28 4.01 6.47 40.30
N ALA A 29 3.15 7.45 40.59
CA ALA A 29 2.52 7.59 41.87
C ALA A 29 1.59 6.41 42.22
N PHE A 30 0.90 5.87 41.21
CA PHE A 30 0.08 4.66 41.39
C PHE A 30 0.94 3.43 41.74
N GLU A 31 2.16 3.35 41.21
CA GLU A 31 3.13 2.29 41.53
C GLU A 31 3.94 2.56 42.82
N GLY A 32 3.62 3.63 43.57
CA GLY A 32 4.31 4.02 44.79
C GLY A 32 5.62 4.78 44.57
N ASN A 33 5.92 5.20 43.33
CA ASN A 33 7.10 5.96 42.98
C ASN A 33 6.78 7.45 42.82
N ILE A 34 7.68 8.35 43.25
CA ILE A 34 7.52 9.79 43.10
C ILE A 34 8.43 10.31 41.99
N THR A 35 7.83 10.58 40.83
CA THR A 35 8.54 11.21 39.69
C THR A 35 7.95 12.60 39.46
N ILE A 36 8.74 13.64 39.68
CA ILE A 36 8.33 15.03 39.45
C ILE A 36 8.27 15.27 37.92
N VAL A 37 7.16 15.85 37.45
CA VAL A 37 6.94 16.19 36.06
C VAL A 37 6.75 17.69 35.88
N ASN A 38 7.22 18.20 34.75
CA ASN A 38 6.98 19.57 34.33
C ASN A 38 6.61 19.59 32.84
N SER A 39 6.10 20.72 32.36
CA SER A 39 5.63 20.86 30.97
C SER A 39 6.69 20.60 29.89
N SER A 40 7.99 20.61 30.24
CA SER A 40 9.09 20.38 29.29
C SER A 40 9.52 18.91 29.18
N TYR A 41 9.19 18.09 30.20
CA TYR A 41 9.63 16.68 30.31
C TYR A 41 8.51 15.70 30.59
N SER A 42 7.28 16.06 30.20
CA SER A 42 6.10 15.24 30.42
C SER A 42 5.12 15.33 29.25
N TYR A 43 4.23 14.37 29.19
CA TYR A 43 3.18 14.29 28.19
C TYR A 43 1.81 14.33 28.86
N LYS A 44 0.81 14.82 28.13
CA LYS A 44 -0.58 14.84 28.61
C LYS A 44 -1.24 13.49 28.38
N HIS A 45 -1.96 13.00 29.41
CA HIS A 45 -2.83 11.85 29.33
C HIS A 45 -4.04 12.09 30.26
N ASN A 46 -5.27 12.05 29.74
CA ASN A 46 -6.52 12.30 30.50
C ASN A 46 -6.47 13.56 31.36
N ASN A 47 -6.00 14.70 30.82
CA ASN A 47 -5.78 15.97 31.50
C ASN A 47 -4.71 15.96 32.62
N GLN A 48 -3.98 14.89 32.77
CA GLN A 48 -2.89 14.73 33.74
C GLN A 48 -1.53 14.73 33.03
N LEU A 49 -0.46 14.88 33.81
CA LEU A 49 0.90 14.83 33.27
C LEU A 49 1.55 13.50 33.65
N ILE A 50 2.12 12.81 32.66
CA ILE A 50 2.87 11.57 32.84
C ILE A 50 4.33 11.77 32.40
N CYS A 51 5.26 11.06 33.02
CA CYS A 51 6.66 11.12 32.66
C CYS A 51 6.92 10.40 31.32
N LYS A 52 8.09 10.66 30.75
CA LYS A 52 8.49 10.10 29.43
C LYS A 52 8.53 8.58 29.43
N ASP A 53 9.04 7.98 30.50
CA ASP A 53 9.19 6.52 30.59
C ASP A 53 7.83 5.83 30.65
N CYS A 54 6.92 6.28 31.50
CA CYS A 54 5.55 5.78 31.54
C CYS A 54 4.82 5.93 30.20
N ALA A 55 4.97 7.05 29.52
CA ALA A 55 4.38 7.25 28.19
C ALA A 55 4.94 6.26 27.15
N HIS A 56 6.25 6.00 27.18
CA HIS A 56 6.88 5.04 26.28
C HIS A 56 6.48 3.59 26.58
N ASP A 57 6.36 3.25 27.84
CA ASP A 57 5.96 1.90 28.25
C ASP A 57 4.51 1.62 27.89
N THR A 58 3.60 2.59 28.09
CA THR A 58 2.22 2.49 27.62
C THR A 58 2.13 2.27 26.10
N ILE A 59 2.93 3.00 25.30
CA ILE A 59 2.96 2.77 23.86
C ILE A 59 3.46 1.35 23.53
N ARG A 60 4.48 0.84 24.24
CA ARG A 60 4.99 -0.52 24.02
C ARG A 60 3.98 -1.60 24.35
N GLU A 61 3.24 -1.41 25.46
CA GLU A 61 2.19 -2.34 25.86
C GLU A 61 1.04 -2.35 24.86
N GLU A 62 0.59 -1.19 24.40
CA GLU A 62 -0.47 -1.09 23.41
C GLU A 62 -0.09 -1.74 22.09
N LEU A 63 1.15 -1.54 21.61
CA LEU A 63 1.67 -2.21 20.41
C LEU A 63 1.70 -3.73 20.55
N LYS A 64 2.05 -4.24 21.76
CA LYS A 64 2.03 -5.69 22.04
C LYS A 64 0.61 -6.24 22.02
N LEU A 65 -0.33 -5.54 22.66
CA LEU A 65 -1.73 -5.96 22.74
C LEU A 65 -2.39 -6.02 21.36
N GLN A 66 -2.07 -5.06 20.48
CA GLN A 66 -2.62 -4.99 19.14
C GLN A 66 -1.81 -5.79 18.09
N GLY A 67 -0.71 -6.44 18.48
CA GLY A 67 0.10 -7.27 17.61
C GLY A 67 0.91 -6.51 16.56
N PHE A 68 1.21 -5.24 16.80
CA PHE A 68 2.02 -4.42 15.89
C PHE A 68 3.52 -4.67 16.04
N ASP A 69 4.27 -4.46 14.95
CA ASP A 69 5.73 -4.57 14.91
C ASP A 69 6.40 -3.46 15.76
N LYS A 70 7.52 -3.82 16.39
CA LYS A 70 8.38 -2.89 17.15
C LYS A 70 8.88 -1.71 16.30
N ALA A 71 8.95 -1.85 14.98
CA ALA A 71 9.32 -0.77 14.07
C ALA A 71 8.38 0.46 14.18
N ILE A 72 7.11 0.24 14.48
CA ILE A 72 6.10 1.30 14.66
C ILE A 72 6.38 2.16 15.90
N PHE A 73 7.03 1.60 16.92
CA PHE A 73 7.34 2.32 18.16
C PHE A 73 8.13 3.62 17.89
N ARG A 74 9.09 3.60 16.97
CA ARG A 74 9.88 4.81 16.63
C ARG A 74 8.99 5.92 16.07
N ASN A 75 8.04 5.56 15.23
CA ASN A 75 7.11 6.52 14.63
C ASN A 75 6.16 7.11 15.66
N LEU A 76 5.59 6.28 16.55
CA LEU A 76 4.73 6.75 17.63
C LEU A 76 5.49 7.63 18.64
N LYS A 77 6.74 7.31 18.95
CA LYS A 77 7.59 8.16 19.77
C LYS A 77 7.76 9.55 19.17
N ASN A 78 8.04 9.64 17.87
CA ASN A 78 8.15 10.92 17.16
C ASN A 78 6.81 11.69 17.15
N THR A 79 5.70 10.98 17.03
CA THR A 79 4.35 11.56 17.12
C THR A 79 4.06 12.08 18.52
N LEU A 80 4.46 11.34 19.56
CA LEU A 80 4.33 11.75 20.96
C LEU A 80 5.12 13.04 21.25
N GLU A 81 6.35 13.12 20.77
CA GLU A 81 7.19 14.32 20.91
C GLU A 81 6.59 15.56 20.21
N LYS A 82 5.95 15.36 19.06
CA LYS A 82 5.28 16.45 18.31
C LYS A 82 3.96 16.88 18.94
N THR A 83 3.18 15.96 19.45
CA THR A 83 1.82 16.25 19.94
C THR A 83 1.78 16.63 21.41
N GLY A 84 2.76 16.18 22.20
CA GLY A 84 2.79 16.32 23.64
C GLY A 84 1.63 15.56 24.35
N SER A 85 0.92 14.66 23.67
CA SER A 85 -0.26 13.94 24.19
C SER A 85 -0.21 12.47 23.86
N LEU A 86 -0.29 11.62 24.87
CA LEU A 86 -0.32 10.17 24.72
C LEU A 86 -1.61 9.71 24.03
N GLU A 87 -2.77 10.26 24.40
CA GLU A 87 -4.06 9.92 23.77
C GLU A 87 -4.05 10.17 22.27
N LYS A 88 -3.60 11.37 21.87
CA LYS A 88 -3.50 11.70 20.44
C LYS A 88 -2.51 10.78 19.71
N THR A 89 -1.48 10.33 20.39
CA THR A 89 -0.50 9.41 19.82
C THR A 89 -1.10 8.00 19.66
N LEU A 90 -1.81 7.51 20.65
CA LEU A 90 -2.46 6.20 20.61
C LEU A 90 -3.65 6.16 19.65
N SER A 91 -4.35 7.29 19.44
CA SER A 91 -5.45 7.34 18.47
C SER A 91 -5.03 7.04 17.03
N VAL A 92 -3.73 7.14 16.71
CA VAL A 92 -3.19 6.73 15.40
C VAL A 92 -3.30 5.22 15.18
N LEU A 93 -3.38 4.42 16.26
CA LEU A 93 -3.54 2.97 16.20
C LEU A 93 -5.00 2.54 16.04
N ASP A 94 -5.96 3.47 16.13
CA ASP A 94 -7.38 3.19 15.96
C ASP A 94 -7.64 2.73 14.50
N PRO A 95 -8.32 1.59 14.29
CA PRO A 95 -8.70 1.14 12.94
C PRO A 95 -9.56 2.14 12.15
N HIS A 96 -10.25 3.03 12.85
CA HIS A 96 -11.07 4.10 12.26
C HIS A 96 -10.36 5.45 12.16
N PHE A 97 -9.04 5.48 12.46
CA PHE A 97 -8.25 6.70 12.36
C PHE A 97 -8.24 7.25 10.93
N ASP A 98 -8.74 8.48 10.79
CA ASP A 98 -8.74 9.19 9.49
C ASP A 98 -7.54 10.16 9.42
N PRO A 99 -6.48 9.81 8.67
CA PRO A 99 -5.29 10.65 8.55
C PRO A 99 -5.57 11.99 7.83
N ILE A 100 -6.63 12.09 7.05
CA ILE A 100 -7.00 13.32 6.34
C ILE A 100 -7.55 14.35 7.30
N LYS A 101 -8.39 13.92 8.25
CA LYS A 101 -8.96 14.78 9.30
C LYS A 101 -7.92 15.16 10.37
N ASN A 102 -6.99 14.27 10.65
CA ASN A 102 -6.01 14.40 11.73
C ASN A 102 -4.58 14.66 11.20
N ARG A 103 -4.42 15.60 10.30
CA ARG A 103 -3.16 15.90 9.60
C ARG A 103 -1.95 16.14 10.51
N ASN A 104 -2.15 16.60 11.73
CA ASN A 104 -1.07 16.89 12.68
C ASN A 104 -0.52 15.64 13.37
N LEU A 105 -1.21 14.50 13.27
CA LEU A 105 -0.81 13.22 13.87
C LEU A 105 -0.10 12.30 12.88
N THR A 106 -0.12 12.62 11.59
CA THR A 106 0.54 11.83 10.57
C THR A 106 1.99 12.28 10.41
N LEU A 107 2.91 11.30 10.34
CA LEU A 107 4.33 11.53 10.01
C LEU A 107 4.56 11.62 8.50
N PHE A 108 3.52 11.42 7.70
CA PHE A 108 3.64 11.58 6.27
C PHE A 108 4.03 13.02 5.95
N ASP A 109 5.14 13.17 5.27
CA ASP A 109 5.51 14.42 4.65
C ASP A 109 4.30 14.93 3.88
N ARG A 110 4.02 16.22 4.04
CA ARG A 110 3.03 16.89 3.21
C ARG A 110 3.40 16.54 1.77
N THR A 111 2.55 15.78 1.11
CA THR A 111 2.71 15.56 -0.33
C THR A 111 2.90 16.94 -0.93
N LYS A 112 4.13 17.24 -1.36
CA LYS A 112 4.40 18.47 -2.10
C LYS A 112 3.42 18.44 -3.26
N LYS A 113 2.53 19.42 -3.34
CA LYS A 113 1.63 19.52 -4.50
C LYS A 113 2.51 19.38 -5.72
N SER A 114 2.26 18.35 -6.52
CA SER A 114 2.98 18.15 -7.77
C SER A 114 3.01 19.49 -8.50
N LYS A 115 4.21 19.99 -8.81
CA LYS A 115 4.37 21.25 -9.55
C LYS A 115 3.85 21.17 -10.99
N HIS A 116 3.52 19.95 -11.44
CA HIS A 116 3.00 19.70 -12.78
C HIS A 116 1.47 19.52 -12.72
N ILE A 117 0.74 20.59 -13.02
CA ILE A 117 -0.69 20.51 -13.29
C ILE A 117 -0.83 19.83 -14.65
N ILE A 118 -1.12 18.53 -14.64
CA ILE A 118 -1.44 17.80 -15.86
C ILE A 118 -2.92 18.08 -16.15
N PRO A 119 -3.25 18.68 -17.28
CA PRO A 119 -4.63 18.94 -17.62
C PRO A 119 -5.39 17.62 -17.77
N PRO A 120 -6.64 17.53 -17.29
CA PRO A 120 -7.43 16.33 -17.40
C PRO A 120 -7.69 16.01 -18.87
N VAL A 121 -7.25 14.85 -19.31
CA VAL A 121 -7.49 14.37 -20.70
C VAL A 121 -8.75 13.51 -20.70
N ASP A 122 -9.68 13.82 -21.59
CA ASP A 122 -10.93 13.06 -21.77
C ASP A 122 -10.60 11.66 -22.32
N MET A 123 -11.16 10.64 -21.68
CA MET A 123 -11.06 9.23 -22.08
C MET A 123 -11.54 9.01 -23.52
N LYS A 124 -12.50 9.82 -24.01
CA LYS A 124 -13.01 9.75 -25.38
C LYS A 124 -11.94 9.98 -26.45
N ARG A 125 -10.89 10.75 -26.13
CA ARG A 125 -9.80 11.07 -27.04
C ARG A 125 -8.75 9.96 -27.20
N LEU A 126 -8.79 8.93 -26.36
CA LEU A 126 -7.85 7.82 -26.45
C LEU A 126 -8.05 7.00 -27.72
N LYS A 127 -6.93 6.58 -28.31
CA LYS A 127 -6.91 5.66 -29.45
C LYS A 127 -6.89 4.20 -28.97
N ILE A 128 -8.01 3.75 -28.41
CA ILE A 128 -8.25 2.37 -27.97
C ILE A 128 -9.53 1.84 -28.64
N PRO A 129 -9.77 0.50 -28.68
CA PRO A 129 -10.98 -0.08 -29.25
C PRO A 129 -12.26 0.55 -28.71
N LYS A 130 -13.23 0.79 -29.60
CA LYS A 130 -14.46 1.52 -29.26
C LYS A 130 -15.26 0.86 -28.13
N ASP A 131 -15.43 -0.45 -28.22
CA ASP A 131 -16.21 -1.22 -27.22
C ASP A 131 -15.54 -1.19 -25.84
N PHE A 132 -14.20 -1.28 -25.80
CA PHE A 132 -13.46 -1.13 -24.56
C PHE A 132 -13.58 0.29 -23.98
N LYS A 133 -13.51 1.30 -24.82
CA LYS A 133 -13.73 2.69 -24.41
C LYS A 133 -15.09 2.89 -23.79
N GLN A 134 -16.13 2.28 -24.37
CA GLN A 134 -17.47 2.35 -23.83
C GLN A 134 -17.56 1.69 -22.45
N VAL A 135 -16.99 0.50 -22.24
CA VAL A 135 -16.93 -0.18 -20.95
C VAL A 135 -16.24 0.68 -19.89
N LEU A 136 -15.17 1.41 -20.26
CA LEU A 136 -14.49 2.33 -19.35
C LEU A 136 -15.37 3.51 -18.94
N LEU A 137 -16.06 4.11 -19.89
CA LEU A 137 -16.99 5.22 -19.64
C LEU A 137 -18.17 4.80 -18.76
N GLU A 138 -18.77 3.64 -19.02
CA GLU A 138 -19.84 3.05 -18.21
C GLU A 138 -19.38 2.73 -16.77
N SER A 139 -18.08 2.42 -16.60
CA SER A 139 -17.45 2.22 -15.29
C SER A 139 -17.06 3.51 -14.58
N GLY A 140 -17.46 4.69 -15.09
CA GLY A 140 -17.20 6.00 -14.50
C GLY A 140 -15.81 6.60 -14.85
N ASN A 141 -15.03 5.94 -15.71
CA ASN A 141 -13.72 6.45 -16.13
C ASN A 141 -13.88 7.45 -17.29
N THR A 142 -14.26 8.67 -17.00
CA THR A 142 -14.50 9.71 -18.02
C THR A 142 -13.25 10.51 -18.38
N LYS A 143 -12.29 10.61 -17.44
CA LYS A 143 -11.04 11.35 -17.57
C LYS A 143 -9.86 10.50 -17.13
N LEU A 144 -8.72 10.71 -17.75
CA LEU A 144 -7.46 10.11 -17.32
C LEU A 144 -6.94 10.79 -16.05
N LEU A 145 -6.48 9.99 -15.11
CA LEU A 145 -5.68 10.46 -13.98
C LEU A 145 -4.24 10.79 -14.46
N PRO A 146 -3.52 11.66 -13.76
CA PRO A 146 -2.19 12.11 -14.18
C PRO A 146 -1.22 10.98 -14.52
N VAL A 147 -1.13 9.95 -13.69
CA VAL A 147 -0.23 8.80 -13.90
C VAL A 147 -0.59 8.03 -15.17
N GLN A 148 -1.87 7.91 -15.48
CA GLN A 148 -2.36 7.23 -16.69
C GLN A 148 -1.99 8.02 -17.94
N TYR A 149 -2.15 9.33 -17.91
CA TYR A 149 -1.75 10.21 -18.98
C TYR A 149 -0.24 10.15 -19.24
N LEU A 150 0.58 10.21 -18.18
CA LEU A 150 2.04 10.10 -18.29
C LEU A 150 2.45 8.76 -18.90
N ALA A 151 1.87 7.65 -18.44
CA ALA A 151 2.17 6.33 -18.99
C ALA A 151 1.84 6.25 -20.49
N ILE A 152 0.72 6.83 -20.92
CA ILE A 152 0.36 6.87 -22.34
C ILE A 152 1.36 7.71 -23.13
N LYS A 153 1.79 8.85 -22.60
CA LYS A 153 2.80 9.73 -23.21
C LYS A 153 4.13 9.01 -23.39
N GLU A 154 4.55 8.21 -22.41
CA GLU A 154 5.78 7.42 -22.44
C GLU A 154 5.69 6.16 -23.31
N GLY A 155 4.57 5.93 -23.97
CA GLY A 155 4.44 4.87 -24.97
C GLY A 155 3.69 3.62 -24.53
N LEU A 156 2.87 3.68 -23.49
CA LEU A 156 2.05 2.57 -23.01
C LEU A 156 1.32 1.84 -24.15
N LEU A 157 0.62 2.59 -24.99
CA LEU A 157 -0.16 2.05 -26.12
C LEU A 157 0.67 1.80 -27.40
N LYS A 158 1.97 2.04 -27.32
CA LYS A 158 2.94 1.74 -28.41
C LYS A 158 3.73 0.46 -28.14
N GLY A 159 3.50 -0.19 -26.97
CA GLY A 159 4.18 -1.42 -26.59
C GLY A 159 5.50 -1.22 -25.83
N GLU A 160 5.78 0.00 -25.34
CA GLU A 160 6.96 0.26 -24.53
C GLU A 160 6.85 -0.39 -23.16
N ASP A 161 7.95 -0.96 -22.65
CA ASP A 161 8.06 -1.49 -21.31
C ASP A 161 8.09 -0.33 -20.30
N LEU A 162 7.20 -0.34 -19.30
CA LEU A 162 7.05 0.76 -18.38
C LEU A 162 7.14 0.31 -16.91
N LEU A 163 7.88 1.04 -16.09
CA LEU A 163 7.79 1.01 -14.64
C LEU A 163 7.00 2.24 -14.17
N VAL A 164 5.82 2.01 -13.59
CA VAL A 164 4.93 3.08 -13.15
C VAL A 164 4.93 3.16 -11.63
N VAL A 165 5.46 4.26 -11.12
CA VAL A 165 5.60 4.52 -9.68
C VAL A 165 4.72 5.70 -9.29
N SER A 166 3.77 5.47 -8.41
CA SER A 166 2.97 6.54 -7.80
C SER A 166 2.21 6.06 -6.57
N ALA A 167 1.70 6.99 -5.76
CA ALA A 167 1.00 6.69 -4.52
C ALA A 167 -0.17 5.70 -4.71
N THR A 168 -0.56 5.01 -3.64
CA THR A 168 -1.75 4.15 -3.63
C THR A 168 -3.01 4.96 -3.94
N GLY A 169 -3.94 4.40 -4.70
CA GLY A 169 -5.16 5.12 -5.11
C GLY A 169 -5.01 6.06 -6.30
N SER A 170 -3.81 6.21 -6.89
CA SER A 170 -3.56 7.06 -8.07
C SER A 170 -4.13 6.52 -9.39
N GLY A 171 -4.74 5.32 -9.38
CA GLY A 171 -5.30 4.69 -10.56
C GLY A 171 -4.31 3.92 -11.44
N LYS A 172 -3.16 3.48 -10.87
CA LYS A 172 -2.13 2.67 -11.57
C LYS A 172 -2.69 1.44 -12.27
N THR A 173 -3.61 0.74 -11.65
CA THR A 173 -4.16 -0.51 -12.22
C THR A 173 -4.76 -0.30 -13.60
N LEU A 174 -5.43 0.85 -13.84
CA LEU A 174 -5.99 1.16 -15.16
C LEU A 174 -4.91 1.34 -16.24
N VAL A 175 -3.67 1.70 -15.86
CA VAL A 175 -2.54 1.76 -16.82
C VAL A 175 -2.34 0.38 -17.47
N GLY A 176 -2.27 -0.67 -16.65
CA GLY A 176 -2.13 -2.02 -17.17
C GLY A 176 -3.35 -2.54 -17.92
N GLU A 177 -4.56 -2.17 -17.46
CA GLU A 177 -5.80 -2.52 -18.15
C GLU A 177 -5.85 -1.89 -19.55
N LEU A 178 -5.42 -0.62 -19.69
CA LEU A 178 -5.41 0.08 -20.99
C LEU A 178 -4.55 -0.65 -22.03
N ALA A 179 -3.35 -1.09 -21.66
CA ALA A 179 -2.50 -1.85 -22.56
C ALA A 179 -3.00 -3.28 -22.74
N GLY A 180 -3.23 -4.00 -21.63
CA GLY A 180 -3.57 -5.43 -21.63
C GLY A 180 -4.86 -5.74 -22.36
N ILE A 181 -5.93 -5.00 -22.10
CA ILE A 181 -7.23 -5.22 -22.77
C ILE A 181 -7.17 -4.81 -24.24
N THR A 182 -6.43 -3.73 -24.56
CA THR A 182 -6.24 -3.34 -25.96
C THR A 182 -5.57 -4.45 -26.78
N GLU A 183 -4.55 -5.10 -26.23
CA GLU A 183 -3.86 -6.21 -26.91
C GLU A 183 -4.71 -7.53 -26.86
N ALA A 184 -5.47 -7.77 -25.80
CA ALA A 184 -6.36 -8.90 -25.71
C ALA A 184 -7.47 -8.86 -26.79
N LEU A 185 -8.01 -7.70 -27.08
CA LEU A 185 -8.98 -7.51 -28.17
C LEU A 185 -8.37 -7.68 -29.57
N LYS A 186 -7.04 -7.68 -29.69
CA LYS A 186 -6.31 -8.04 -30.93
C LYS A 186 -5.95 -9.51 -31.01
N GLY A 187 -6.45 -10.35 -30.07
CA GLY A 187 -6.20 -11.79 -30.00
C GLY A 187 -4.88 -12.17 -29.33
N LYS A 188 -4.22 -11.24 -28.61
CA LYS A 188 -3.06 -11.56 -27.78
C LYS A 188 -3.48 -11.85 -26.34
N LYS A 189 -2.62 -12.53 -25.59
CA LYS A 189 -2.89 -12.86 -24.17
C LYS A 189 -2.41 -11.74 -23.25
N PHE A 190 -3.24 -11.35 -22.30
CA PHE A 190 -2.92 -10.44 -21.21
C PHE A 190 -2.76 -11.18 -19.89
N VAL A 191 -1.61 -11.06 -19.23
CA VAL A 191 -1.35 -11.66 -17.92
C VAL A 191 -1.24 -10.56 -16.86
N PHE A 192 -2.07 -10.65 -15.82
CA PHE A 192 -2.05 -9.78 -14.64
C PHE A 192 -1.46 -10.55 -13.47
N LEU A 193 -0.29 -10.13 -13.00
CA LEU A 193 0.43 -10.73 -11.89
C LEU A 193 0.24 -9.93 -10.60
N THR A 194 -0.04 -10.61 -9.50
CA THR A 194 -0.19 -10.00 -8.17
C THR A 194 0.47 -10.88 -7.10
N PRO A 195 0.98 -10.31 -5.99
CA PRO A 195 1.67 -11.10 -4.97
C PRO A 195 0.75 -12.00 -4.13
N LEU A 196 -0.54 -11.68 -4.03
CA LEU A 196 -1.45 -12.32 -3.08
C LEU A 196 -2.61 -13.04 -3.77
N VAL A 197 -2.92 -14.26 -3.29
CA VAL A 197 -4.05 -15.06 -3.78
C VAL A 197 -5.39 -14.34 -3.63
N ALA A 198 -5.58 -13.62 -2.51
CA ALA A 198 -6.80 -12.85 -2.26
C ALA A 198 -7.01 -11.76 -3.32
N LEU A 199 -5.93 -11.02 -3.66
CA LEU A 199 -5.96 -10.00 -4.71
C LEU A 199 -6.19 -10.62 -6.10
N ALA A 200 -5.58 -11.77 -6.38
CA ALA A 200 -5.83 -12.50 -7.64
C ALA A 200 -7.30 -12.89 -7.78
N ASN A 201 -7.90 -13.42 -6.72
CA ASN A 201 -9.34 -13.79 -6.70
C ASN A 201 -10.24 -12.55 -6.90
N GLN A 202 -9.93 -11.42 -6.24
CA GLN A 202 -10.66 -10.18 -6.41
C GLN A 202 -10.56 -9.68 -7.86
N LYS A 203 -9.34 -9.55 -8.41
CA LYS A 203 -9.11 -9.09 -9.78
C LYS A 203 -9.73 -10.00 -10.83
N TYR A 204 -9.69 -11.32 -10.61
CA TYR A 204 -10.38 -12.27 -11.48
C TYR A 204 -11.89 -11.99 -11.58
N ARG A 205 -12.55 -11.78 -10.43
CA ARG A 205 -13.98 -11.44 -10.39
C ARG A 205 -14.28 -10.12 -11.10
N ASP A 206 -13.46 -9.09 -10.81
CA ASP A 206 -13.60 -7.76 -11.37
C ASP A 206 -13.43 -7.79 -12.90
N PHE A 207 -12.38 -8.46 -13.39
CA PHE A 207 -12.10 -8.59 -14.83
C PHE A 207 -13.16 -9.42 -15.54
N LYS A 208 -13.59 -10.54 -14.94
CA LYS A 208 -14.66 -11.36 -15.48
C LYS A 208 -15.97 -10.56 -15.62
N LYS A 209 -16.36 -9.81 -14.58
CA LYS A 209 -17.56 -8.96 -14.60
C LYS A 209 -17.44 -7.85 -15.65
N LYS A 210 -16.28 -7.21 -15.76
CA LYS A 210 -16.07 -6.02 -16.58
C LYS A 210 -15.83 -6.36 -18.05
N TYR A 211 -15.03 -7.40 -18.34
CA TYR A 211 -14.50 -7.65 -19.68
C TYR A 211 -15.13 -8.85 -20.41
N SER A 212 -15.93 -9.71 -19.73
CA SER A 212 -16.71 -10.74 -20.44
C SER A 212 -17.71 -10.13 -21.42
N LYS A 213 -18.16 -8.90 -21.18
CA LYS A 213 -19.02 -8.13 -22.12
C LYS A 213 -18.34 -7.86 -23.47
N LEU A 214 -17.01 -7.88 -23.50
CA LEU A 214 -16.19 -7.72 -24.71
C LEU A 214 -15.90 -9.04 -25.42
N GLY A 215 -16.50 -10.17 -24.95
CA GLY A 215 -16.21 -11.50 -25.46
C GLY A 215 -14.91 -12.12 -24.93
N LEU A 216 -14.17 -11.43 -24.04
CA LEU A 216 -12.90 -11.89 -23.50
C LEU A 216 -13.09 -12.94 -22.42
N LYS A 217 -12.33 -14.04 -22.52
CA LYS A 217 -12.30 -15.13 -21.54
C LYS A 217 -11.26 -14.85 -20.47
N VAL A 218 -11.66 -14.91 -19.21
CA VAL A 218 -10.78 -14.65 -18.06
C VAL A 218 -10.50 -15.94 -17.32
N ALA A 219 -9.23 -16.24 -17.07
CA ALA A 219 -8.77 -17.37 -16.27
C ALA A 219 -8.04 -16.90 -15.01
N ILE A 220 -7.95 -17.78 -14.01
CA ILE A 220 -7.14 -17.55 -12.82
C ILE A 220 -6.11 -18.66 -12.64
N LYS A 221 -4.87 -18.31 -12.26
CA LYS A 221 -3.79 -19.25 -11.94
C LYS A 221 -3.08 -18.85 -10.65
N VAL A 222 -3.26 -19.63 -9.61
CA VAL A 222 -2.59 -19.45 -8.32
C VAL A 222 -1.62 -20.60 -8.03
N GLY A 223 -0.64 -20.36 -7.17
CA GLY A 223 0.34 -21.38 -6.78
C GLY A 223 -0.29 -22.59 -6.08
N ARG A 224 0.45 -23.71 -6.02
CA ARG A 224 -0.02 -24.99 -5.43
C ARG A 224 -0.28 -24.93 -3.92
N ASN A 225 0.40 -24.09 -3.17
CA ASN A 225 0.23 -23.96 -1.72
C ASN A 225 -1.05 -23.17 -1.41
N ARG A 226 -2.17 -23.87 -1.49
CA ARG A 226 -3.47 -23.38 -1.02
C ARG A 226 -3.51 -23.49 0.50
N VAL A 227 -3.14 -22.44 1.20
CA VAL A 227 -3.56 -22.29 2.59
C VAL A 227 -5.07 -22.09 2.55
N LYS A 228 -5.82 -23.11 2.99
CA LYS A 228 -7.28 -23.02 3.15
C LYS A 228 -7.57 -22.03 4.28
N ALA A 229 -7.69 -20.74 3.98
CA ALA A 229 -8.32 -19.81 4.87
C ALA A 229 -9.83 -20.14 4.90
N LYS A 230 -10.39 -20.41 6.09
CA LYS A 230 -11.83 -20.66 6.26
C LYS A 230 -12.60 -19.44 5.71
N GLY A 231 -13.39 -19.65 4.66
CA GLY A 231 -14.29 -18.65 4.09
C GLY A 231 -13.90 -18.09 2.71
N GLU A 232 -12.72 -18.36 2.16
CA GLU A 232 -12.38 -17.95 0.80
C GLU A 232 -12.96 -18.92 -0.25
N LEU A 233 -13.69 -18.35 -1.21
CA LEU A 233 -14.14 -19.05 -2.41
C LEU A 233 -12.91 -19.37 -3.29
N ASN A 234 -12.39 -20.59 -3.19
CA ASN A 234 -11.36 -21.08 -4.09
C ASN A 234 -11.98 -21.38 -5.46
N PHE A 235 -11.69 -20.54 -6.44
CA PHE A 235 -11.98 -20.87 -7.83
C PHE A 235 -11.01 -21.99 -8.29
N PRO A 236 -11.50 -23.05 -8.93
CA PRO A 236 -10.62 -24.04 -9.56
C PRO A 236 -9.77 -23.34 -10.63
N ASP A 237 -8.52 -23.80 -10.80
CA ASP A 237 -7.67 -23.33 -11.90
C ASP A 237 -8.44 -23.50 -13.22
N SER A 238 -8.72 -22.37 -13.85
CA SER A 238 -9.37 -22.36 -15.16
C SER A 238 -8.35 -22.59 -16.27
N ASP A 239 -8.81 -23.03 -17.42
CA ASP A 239 -7.94 -23.31 -18.56
C ASP A 239 -7.25 -22.03 -19.05
N VAL A 240 -5.99 -21.85 -18.66
CA VAL A 240 -5.16 -20.70 -19.02
C VAL A 240 -4.88 -20.67 -20.52
N SER A 241 -4.87 -21.82 -21.19
CA SER A 241 -4.55 -21.91 -22.63
C SER A 241 -5.60 -21.21 -23.48
N LYS A 242 -6.87 -21.32 -23.11
CA LYS A 242 -8.03 -20.77 -23.83
C LYS A 242 -8.45 -19.36 -23.38
N ALA A 243 -7.74 -18.80 -22.39
CA ALA A 243 -8.08 -17.49 -21.86
C ALA A 243 -7.35 -16.36 -22.62
N ASP A 244 -8.05 -15.25 -22.80
CA ASP A 244 -7.49 -14.00 -23.32
C ASP A 244 -6.84 -13.19 -22.19
N ILE A 245 -7.40 -13.27 -20.98
CA ILE A 245 -6.90 -12.60 -19.78
C ILE A 245 -6.59 -13.66 -18.71
N VAL A 246 -5.39 -13.64 -18.17
CA VAL A 246 -4.96 -14.52 -17.08
C VAL A 246 -4.61 -13.69 -15.86
N VAL A 247 -5.38 -13.81 -14.79
CA VAL A 247 -5.03 -13.25 -13.50
C VAL A 247 -4.29 -14.31 -12.70
N ALA A 248 -3.10 -13.99 -12.19
CA ALA A 248 -2.28 -14.99 -11.53
C ALA A 248 -1.44 -14.43 -10.38
N THR A 249 -1.01 -15.33 -9.48
CA THR A 249 0.08 -15.01 -8.56
C THR A 249 1.44 -15.21 -9.24
N TYR A 250 2.49 -14.56 -8.73
CA TYR A 250 3.86 -14.75 -9.22
C TYR A 250 4.24 -16.24 -9.23
N GLU A 251 3.95 -16.92 -8.14
CA GLU A 251 4.24 -18.35 -7.97
C GLU A 251 3.44 -19.23 -8.95
N GLY A 252 2.21 -18.79 -9.28
CA GLY A 252 1.34 -19.52 -10.20
C GLY A 252 1.91 -19.56 -11.63
N ILE A 253 2.39 -18.43 -12.13
CA ILE A 253 3.00 -18.35 -13.46
C ILE A 253 4.43 -18.91 -13.44
N ASP A 254 5.22 -18.65 -12.40
CA ASP A 254 6.57 -19.23 -12.29
C ASP A 254 6.54 -20.75 -12.32
N TYR A 255 5.60 -21.35 -11.60
CA TYR A 255 5.38 -22.80 -11.62
C TYR A 255 5.00 -23.30 -13.02
N LEU A 256 4.09 -22.60 -13.70
CA LEU A 256 3.67 -22.96 -15.06
C LEU A 256 4.85 -22.93 -16.04
N LEU A 257 5.67 -21.89 -16.00
CA LEU A 257 6.81 -21.74 -16.90
C LEU A 257 7.96 -22.74 -16.60
N ARG A 258 8.23 -23.04 -15.32
CA ARG A 258 9.27 -24.01 -14.92
C ARG A 258 8.93 -25.44 -15.31
N ASN A 259 7.65 -25.78 -15.36
CA ASN A 259 7.21 -27.13 -15.74
C ASN A 259 7.11 -27.36 -17.26
N GLY A 260 7.70 -26.51 -18.07
CA GLY A 260 7.71 -26.64 -19.52
C GLY A 260 6.37 -26.31 -20.19
N ASN A 261 5.39 -25.77 -19.46
CA ASN A 261 4.08 -25.42 -20.00
C ASN A 261 4.04 -24.00 -20.59
N SER A 262 5.17 -23.53 -21.15
CA SER A 262 5.25 -22.22 -21.79
C SER A 262 4.28 -22.08 -22.98
N SER A 263 3.97 -23.18 -23.66
CA SER A 263 2.97 -23.20 -24.73
C SER A 263 1.56 -22.78 -24.28
N THR A 264 1.28 -22.81 -22.98
CA THR A 264 0.00 -22.35 -22.42
C THR A 264 -0.18 -20.84 -22.49
N LEU A 265 0.95 -20.07 -22.56
CA LEU A 265 0.94 -18.62 -22.69
C LEU A 265 1.30 -18.16 -24.12
N THR A 266 0.89 -18.94 -25.14
CA THR A 266 1.10 -18.55 -26.53
C THR A 266 0.50 -17.17 -26.83
N ASN A 267 1.15 -16.45 -27.75
CA ASN A 267 0.73 -15.12 -28.18
C ASN A 267 0.62 -14.09 -27.04
N LEU A 268 1.56 -14.15 -26.07
CA LEU A 268 1.61 -13.24 -24.93
C LEU A 268 1.89 -11.80 -25.41
N GLY A 269 0.93 -10.91 -25.17
CA GLY A 269 1.02 -9.51 -25.60
C GLY A 269 1.51 -8.58 -24.50
N VAL A 270 0.90 -8.70 -23.30
CA VAL A 270 1.20 -7.83 -22.17
C VAL A 270 1.28 -8.63 -20.89
N VAL A 271 2.28 -8.35 -20.07
CA VAL A 271 2.38 -8.80 -18.68
C VAL A 271 2.41 -7.58 -17.77
N LEU A 272 1.42 -7.48 -16.91
CA LEU A 272 1.36 -6.52 -15.84
C LEU A 272 1.81 -7.17 -14.54
N ILE A 273 2.76 -6.54 -13.88
CA ILE A 273 3.30 -6.96 -12.57
C ILE A 273 2.88 -5.92 -11.55
N ASP A 274 1.84 -6.25 -10.79
CA ASP A 274 1.38 -5.39 -9.69
C ASP A 274 2.30 -5.55 -8.48
N GLU A 275 2.55 -4.48 -7.75
CA GLU A 275 3.47 -4.41 -6.60
C GLU A 275 4.88 -4.93 -6.93
N ILE A 276 5.46 -4.51 -8.07
CA ILE A 276 6.78 -4.98 -8.54
C ILE A 276 7.90 -4.70 -7.52
N HIS A 277 7.71 -3.77 -6.57
CA HIS A 277 8.66 -3.51 -5.49
C HIS A 277 8.86 -4.70 -4.54
N MET A 278 7.98 -5.71 -4.60
CA MET A 278 8.22 -7.00 -3.92
C MET A 278 9.48 -7.72 -4.40
N ILE A 279 10.19 -7.18 -5.40
CA ILE A 279 11.50 -7.68 -5.81
C ILE A 279 12.57 -7.46 -4.72
N ASP A 280 12.39 -6.47 -3.84
CA ASP A 280 13.24 -6.19 -2.70
C ASP A 280 12.89 -7.06 -1.46
N ASP A 281 11.87 -7.91 -1.55
CA ASP A 281 11.48 -8.84 -0.49
C ASP A 281 12.49 -9.98 -0.38
N GLU A 282 12.96 -10.30 0.84
CA GLU A 282 14.00 -11.29 1.12
C GLU A 282 13.62 -12.69 0.62
N ASP A 283 12.33 -13.07 0.78
CA ASP A 283 11.86 -14.42 0.45
C ASP A 283 11.39 -14.55 -1.01
N ARG A 284 10.70 -13.54 -1.52
CA ARG A 284 10.00 -13.58 -2.81
C ARG A 284 10.73 -12.84 -3.92
N GLY A 285 11.58 -11.88 -3.59
CA GLY A 285 12.23 -11.00 -4.55
C GLY A 285 13.06 -11.76 -5.59
N THR A 286 13.91 -12.69 -5.14
CA THR A 286 14.73 -13.52 -6.04
C THR A 286 13.88 -14.31 -7.03
N ARG A 287 12.70 -14.82 -6.58
CA ARG A 287 11.78 -15.56 -7.42
C ARG A 287 11.11 -14.65 -8.45
N LEU A 288 10.67 -13.46 -8.03
CA LEU A 288 10.06 -12.48 -8.93
C LEU A 288 11.06 -12.00 -9.99
N ASN A 289 12.30 -11.70 -9.60
CA ASN A 289 13.38 -11.35 -10.53
C ASN A 289 13.59 -12.46 -11.57
N GLY A 290 13.73 -13.71 -11.12
CA GLY A 290 13.86 -14.86 -12.00
C GLY A 290 12.65 -15.06 -12.93
N LEU A 291 11.44 -14.79 -12.46
CA LEU A 291 10.22 -14.84 -13.27
C LEU A 291 10.23 -13.77 -14.38
N ILE A 292 10.57 -12.52 -14.05
CA ILE A 292 10.63 -11.43 -15.04
C ILE A 292 11.65 -11.73 -16.13
N LYS A 293 12.87 -12.15 -15.73
CA LYS A 293 13.94 -12.52 -16.70
C LYS A 293 13.51 -13.68 -17.59
N ARG A 294 12.81 -14.68 -17.04
CA ARG A 294 12.28 -15.81 -17.80
C ARG A 294 11.19 -15.39 -18.79
N ILE A 295 10.27 -14.50 -18.39
CA ILE A 295 9.25 -13.97 -19.30
C ILE A 295 9.92 -13.23 -20.46
N LYS A 296 10.89 -12.34 -20.19
CA LYS A 296 11.64 -11.61 -21.24
C LYS A 296 12.38 -12.53 -22.19
N HIS A 297 12.95 -13.62 -21.67
CA HIS A 297 13.67 -14.59 -22.49
C HIS A 297 12.73 -15.43 -23.38
N LEU A 298 11.64 -15.95 -22.80
CA LEU A 298 10.70 -16.82 -23.52
C LEU A 298 9.77 -16.04 -24.49
N TYR A 299 9.46 -14.80 -24.15
CA TYR A 299 8.50 -13.97 -24.88
C TYR A 299 9.07 -12.55 -25.15
N PRO A 300 10.12 -12.43 -25.97
CA PRO A 300 10.85 -11.16 -26.12
C PRO A 300 10.03 -10.02 -26.74
N LYS A 301 8.88 -10.31 -27.34
CA LYS A 301 7.98 -9.30 -27.94
C LYS A 301 6.84 -8.89 -26.99
N THR A 302 6.83 -9.41 -25.76
CA THR A 302 5.81 -9.09 -24.78
C THR A 302 6.13 -7.77 -24.09
N GLN A 303 5.16 -6.88 -24.03
CA GLN A 303 5.27 -5.66 -23.25
C GLN A 303 5.20 -5.98 -21.76
N LEU A 304 6.14 -5.45 -20.97
CA LEU A 304 6.14 -5.53 -19.52
C LEU A 304 5.73 -4.21 -18.90
N ILE A 305 4.80 -4.27 -17.93
CA ILE A 305 4.36 -3.12 -17.17
C ILE A 305 4.49 -3.44 -15.69
N GLY A 306 5.43 -2.80 -15.00
CA GLY A 306 5.57 -2.87 -13.56
C GLY A 306 4.79 -1.75 -12.87
N LEU A 307 3.93 -2.08 -11.91
CA LEU A 307 3.27 -1.11 -11.06
C LEU A 307 3.86 -1.17 -9.66
N SER A 308 4.17 -0.01 -9.10
CA SER A 308 4.71 0.10 -7.75
C SER A 308 4.06 1.24 -6.99
N ALA A 309 3.97 1.08 -5.67
CA ALA A 309 3.86 2.20 -4.76
C ALA A 309 5.20 2.99 -4.75
N THR A 310 5.40 3.87 -3.81
CA THR A 310 6.67 4.58 -3.65
C THR A 310 7.79 3.61 -3.29
N VAL A 311 8.88 3.60 -4.09
CA VAL A 311 10.11 2.81 -3.87
C VAL A 311 11.30 3.74 -3.66
N LYS A 312 12.35 3.27 -2.99
CA LYS A 312 13.54 4.08 -2.67
C LYS A 312 14.35 4.45 -3.93
N ASN A 313 14.55 3.51 -4.84
CA ASN A 313 15.38 3.66 -6.05
C ASN A 313 14.65 3.15 -7.29
N PRO A 314 13.60 3.84 -7.78
CA PRO A 314 12.84 3.38 -8.93
C PRO A 314 13.66 3.38 -10.23
N GLU A 315 14.64 4.25 -10.33
CA GLU A 315 15.56 4.35 -11.46
C GLU A 315 16.37 3.05 -11.63
N PHE A 316 16.93 2.52 -10.53
CA PHE A 316 17.68 1.26 -10.56
C PHE A 316 16.80 0.09 -11.02
N LEU A 317 15.58 0.01 -10.53
CA LEU A 317 14.63 -1.04 -10.92
C LEU A 317 14.21 -0.92 -12.40
N ALA A 318 14.04 0.31 -12.89
CA ALA A 318 13.73 0.57 -14.28
C ALA A 318 14.90 0.14 -15.21
N ASP A 319 16.13 0.47 -14.84
CA ASP A 319 17.34 0.11 -15.59
C ASP A 319 17.57 -1.40 -15.60
N GLU A 320 17.39 -2.09 -14.46
CA GLU A 320 17.59 -3.56 -14.36
C GLU A 320 16.71 -4.32 -15.39
N PHE A 321 15.50 -3.85 -15.61
CA PHE A 321 14.56 -4.49 -16.54
C PHE A 321 14.40 -3.74 -17.87
N ALA A 322 15.23 -2.75 -18.16
CA ALA A 322 15.16 -1.92 -19.36
C ALA A 322 13.72 -1.38 -19.61
N MET A 323 13.12 -0.83 -18.55
CA MET A 323 11.79 -0.20 -18.57
C MET A 323 11.92 1.32 -18.57
N LYS A 324 11.01 2.02 -19.22
CA LYS A 324 10.89 3.48 -19.07
C LYS A 324 10.21 3.81 -17.76
N LEU A 325 10.78 4.71 -16.99
CA LEU A 325 10.22 5.12 -15.68
C LEU A 325 9.15 6.18 -15.88
N VAL A 326 7.97 5.91 -15.31
CA VAL A 326 6.86 6.85 -15.19
C VAL A 326 6.65 7.13 -13.70
N LYS A 327 6.99 8.33 -13.25
CA LYS A 327 6.88 8.73 -11.85
C LYS A 327 5.88 9.87 -11.69
N TYR A 328 4.97 9.71 -10.73
CA TYR A 328 4.01 10.73 -10.34
C TYR A 328 3.81 10.69 -8.82
N ASP A 329 4.24 11.76 -8.15
CA ASP A 329 4.17 11.95 -6.70
C ASP A 329 2.94 12.79 -6.30
#